data_a77b9f5c3e939acf82f18dca470f49be
#
_entry.id   a77b9f5c3e939acf82f18dca470f49be
#
_cell.length_a   1.000
_cell.length_b   1.000
_cell.length_c   1.000
_cell.angle_alpha   90.00
_cell.angle_beta   90.00
_cell.angle_gamma   90.00
#
_symmetry.space_group_name_H-M   'P 1'
#
loop_
_entity.id
_entity.type
_entity.pdbx_description
1 polymer ?
#
loop_
_entity_poly.entity_id
_entity_poly.type
_entity_poly.pdbx_seq_one_letter_code
_entity_poly.pdbx_strand_id
1 'polypeptide(L)'
;LTYTGVVTTGGPADVRETSGLTISKVSVGTIDNNAYLLRCRATGEQLLIDAAADPQTLLALIGDGGLASIVTTHQHWDHWIALEEVVEATGARTYAGRDDIAGIKARIDVPVDDGDIIRVGEVELTARHLVGHSPGSIALVYRDPEGIPHVFTGDSLFPGGIGNTEKDPARFASLLRDVEEKIFGELPDETWVYPGHGKDTTLGAERPSLPEWRERGW
;
A
#
# COMPACT_ATOMS: atom_id res chain seq x y z
N LEU A 1 -17.10 14.09 7.91
CA LEU A 1 -17.33 12.63 7.76
C LEU A 1 -16.17 11.90 8.41
N THR A 2 -16.44 10.84 9.15
CA THR A 2 -15.42 10.01 9.78
C THR A 2 -14.90 9.01 8.74
N TYR A 3 -13.58 8.86 8.63
CA TYR A 3 -12.95 7.85 7.77
C TYR A 3 -13.37 6.44 8.20
N THR A 4 -13.75 5.62 7.25
CA THR A 4 -14.26 4.26 7.49
C THR A 4 -13.36 3.15 6.93
N GLY A 5 -12.55 3.49 5.92
CA GLY A 5 -11.75 2.52 5.15
C GLY A 5 -12.57 1.68 4.17
N VAL A 6 -13.85 2.04 3.95
CA VAL A 6 -14.75 1.33 3.03
C VAL A 6 -15.04 2.22 1.83
N VAL A 7 -14.64 1.78 0.64
CA VAL A 7 -14.88 2.45 -0.64
C VAL A 7 -15.50 1.47 -1.63
N THR A 8 -16.10 2.01 -2.68
CA THR A 8 -16.65 1.21 -3.79
C THR A 8 -16.13 1.75 -5.11
N THR A 9 -15.90 0.88 -6.09
CA THR A 9 -15.43 1.28 -7.41
C THR A 9 -16.37 2.30 -8.05
N GLY A 10 -15.79 3.40 -8.52
CA GLY A 10 -16.55 4.53 -9.07
C GLY A 10 -17.24 5.42 -8.03
N GLY A 11 -17.12 5.11 -6.74
CA GLY A 11 -17.59 5.92 -5.64
C GLY A 11 -16.62 7.05 -5.24
N PRO A 12 -17.01 7.90 -4.29
CA PRO A 12 -16.15 8.96 -3.79
C PRO A 12 -14.97 8.41 -2.99
N ALA A 13 -13.89 9.20 -2.91
CA ALA A 13 -12.78 8.88 -2.02
C ALA A 13 -13.22 8.93 -0.55
N ASP A 14 -12.71 8.01 0.25
CA ASP A 14 -12.72 8.11 1.71
C ASP A 14 -11.43 8.78 2.16
N VAL A 15 -11.54 9.84 2.97
CA VAL A 15 -10.43 10.74 3.28
C VAL A 15 -10.17 10.78 4.77
N ARG A 16 -8.91 10.52 5.15
CA ARG A 16 -8.40 10.66 6.52
C ARG A 16 -7.37 11.79 6.59
N GLU A 17 -7.50 12.62 7.61
CA GLU A 17 -6.49 13.59 7.99
C GLU A 17 -5.69 13.08 9.18
N THR A 18 -4.36 13.16 9.07
CA THR A 18 -3.39 12.88 10.14
C THR A 18 -2.61 14.15 10.46
N SER A 19 -1.63 14.10 11.35
CA SER A 19 -0.81 15.30 11.62
C SER A 19 0.02 15.74 10.41
N GLY A 20 0.56 14.79 9.63
CA GLY A 20 1.44 15.08 8.49
C GLY A 20 0.83 14.83 7.12
N LEU A 21 -0.17 13.95 7.01
CA LEU A 21 -0.74 13.53 5.73
C LEU A 21 -2.27 13.72 5.66
N THR A 22 -2.74 14.03 4.47
CA THR A 22 -4.09 13.69 4.03
C THR A 22 -4.00 12.39 3.24
N ILE A 23 -4.73 11.35 3.65
CA ILE A 23 -4.78 10.03 3.02
C ILE A 23 -6.13 9.89 2.33
N SER A 24 -6.14 9.78 1.01
CA SER A 24 -7.36 9.56 0.23
C SER A 24 -7.35 8.15 -0.37
N LYS A 25 -8.35 7.34 -0.01
CA LYS A 25 -8.55 5.99 -0.53
C LYS A 25 -9.63 6.00 -1.59
N VAL A 26 -9.38 5.36 -2.73
CA VAL A 26 -10.38 5.07 -3.77
C VAL A 26 -10.31 3.61 -4.16
N SER A 27 -11.44 3.06 -4.63
CA SER A 27 -11.48 1.75 -5.28
C SER A 27 -11.54 1.95 -6.80
N VAL A 28 -10.69 1.23 -7.52
CA VAL A 28 -10.57 1.27 -8.98
C VAL A 28 -10.53 -0.14 -9.58
N GLY A 29 -10.81 -0.23 -10.88
CA GLY A 29 -10.76 -1.50 -11.61
C GLY A 29 -11.95 -2.41 -11.35
N THR A 30 -11.85 -3.64 -11.86
CA THR A 30 -12.96 -4.62 -11.85
C THR A 30 -12.89 -5.62 -10.69
N ILE A 31 -11.80 -5.59 -9.92
CA ILE A 31 -11.55 -6.52 -8.80
C ILE A 31 -11.29 -5.78 -7.49
N ASP A 32 -11.85 -4.57 -7.38
CA ASP A 32 -11.88 -3.76 -6.15
C ASP A 32 -10.48 -3.40 -5.62
N ASN A 33 -9.58 -2.99 -6.53
CA ASN A 33 -8.25 -2.53 -6.15
C ASN A 33 -8.31 -1.20 -5.40
N ASN A 34 -7.59 -1.10 -4.32
CA ASN A 34 -7.39 0.16 -3.62
C ASN A 34 -6.20 0.94 -4.19
N ALA A 35 -6.41 2.23 -4.43
CA ALA A 35 -5.34 3.19 -4.66
C ALA A 35 -5.37 4.26 -3.56
N TYR A 36 -4.19 4.67 -3.08
CA TYR A 36 -4.08 5.63 -1.98
C TYR A 36 -3.27 6.83 -2.42
N LEU A 37 -3.89 8.01 -2.40
CA LEU A 37 -3.19 9.27 -2.59
C LEU A 37 -2.81 9.86 -1.24
N LEU A 38 -1.50 10.01 -1.01
CA LEU A 38 -0.93 10.63 0.16
C LEU A 38 -0.52 12.07 -0.19
N ARG A 39 -1.02 13.05 0.54
CA ARG A 39 -0.65 14.45 0.38
C ARG A 39 0.00 14.95 1.66
N CYS A 40 1.23 15.43 1.56
CA CYS A 40 1.89 16.13 2.66
C CYS A 40 1.15 17.42 3.00
N ARG A 41 0.72 17.56 4.24
CA ARG A 41 -0.05 18.74 4.67
C ARG A 41 0.79 20.03 4.73
N ALA A 42 2.09 19.88 4.99
CA ALA A 42 3.00 21.01 5.05
C ALA A 42 3.37 21.56 3.67
N THR A 43 3.65 20.69 2.70
CA THR A 43 4.19 21.08 1.39
C THR A 43 3.17 21.00 0.25
N GLY A 44 2.13 20.18 0.41
CA GLY A 44 1.17 19.87 -0.65
C GLY A 44 1.66 18.78 -1.63
N GLU A 45 2.92 18.32 -1.50
CA GLU A 45 3.47 17.26 -2.35
C GLU A 45 2.66 15.96 -2.23
N GLN A 46 2.47 15.27 -3.36
CA GLN A 46 1.63 14.09 -3.43
C GLN A 46 2.40 12.85 -3.88
N LEU A 47 2.05 11.70 -3.30
CA LEU A 47 2.51 10.36 -3.64
C LEU A 47 1.29 9.44 -3.79
N LEU A 48 1.28 8.64 -4.88
CA LEU A 48 0.25 7.63 -5.12
C LEU A 48 0.82 6.24 -4.81
N ILE A 49 0.08 5.44 -4.05
CA ILE A 49 0.34 4.01 -3.85
C ILE A 49 -0.61 3.24 -4.76
N ASP A 50 -0.06 2.45 -5.65
CA ASP A 50 -0.70 1.63 -6.67
C ASP A 50 -1.56 2.42 -7.66
N ALA A 51 -0.97 2.74 -8.82
CA ALA A 51 -1.72 3.19 -10.00
C ALA A 51 -2.44 1.99 -10.63
N ALA A 52 -3.38 1.41 -9.86
CA ALA A 52 -3.93 0.08 -10.09
C ALA A 52 -4.77 -0.02 -11.37
N ALA A 53 -5.71 0.90 -11.57
CA ALA A 53 -6.57 0.95 -12.74
C ALA A 53 -7.23 2.34 -12.87
N ASP A 54 -8.12 2.52 -13.86
CA ASP A 54 -8.95 3.71 -14.06
C ASP A 54 -8.15 5.03 -13.99
N PRO A 55 -7.18 5.25 -14.89
CA PRO A 55 -6.26 6.38 -14.81
C PRO A 55 -6.97 7.73 -14.73
N GLN A 56 -8.14 7.89 -15.36
CA GLN A 56 -8.93 9.11 -15.30
C GLN A 56 -9.45 9.40 -13.88
N THR A 57 -9.84 8.35 -13.14
CA THR A 57 -10.24 8.48 -11.72
C THR A 57 -9.06 8.89 -10.87
N LEU A 58 -7.87 8.30 -11.10
CA LEU A 58 -6.65 8.66 -10.37
C LEU A 58 -6.19 10.08 -10.68
N LEU A 59 -6.21 10.48 -11.94
CA LEU A 59 -5.85 11.84 -12.36
C LEU A 59 -6.81 12.89 -11.80
N ALA A 60 -8.11 12.59 -11.75
CA ALA A 60 -9.09 13.46 -11.11
C ALA A 60 -8.87 13.58 -9.59
N LEU A 61 -8.46 12.49 -8.92
CA LEU A 61 -8.10 12.51 -7.51
C LEU A 61 -6.84 13.35 -7.23
N ILE A 62 -5.81 13.22 -8.08
CA ILE A 62 -4.56 13.99 -8.00
C ILE A 62 -4.83 15.48 -8.20
N GLY A 63 -5.71 15.82 -9.14
CA GLY A 63 -6.07 17.20 -9.46
C GLY A 63 -4.88 18.06 -9.91
N ASP A 64 -4.99 19.36 -9.72
CA ASP A 64 -3.97 20.33 -10.13
C ASP A 64 -2.73 20.36 -9.22
N GLY A 65 -2.75 19.62 -8.12
CA GLY A 65 -1.63 19.55 -7.16
C GLY A 65 -0.38 18.88 -7.70
N GLY A 66 -0.47 18.17 -8.82
CA GLY A 66 0.61 17.37 -9.39
C GLY A 66 0.90 16.11 -8.59
N LEU A 67 1.78 15.25 -9.12
CA LEU A 67 2.19 14.01 -8.46
C LEU A 67 3.71 13.87 -8.54
N ALA A 68 4.37 13.77 -7.39
CA ALA A 68 5.82 13.64 -7.33
C ALA A 68 6.27 12.18 -7.49
N SER A 69 5.52 11.25 -6.91
CA SER A 69 5.94 9.85 -6.82
C SER A 69 4.77 8.89 -6.95
N ILE A 70 5.05 7.70 -7.51
CA ILE A 70 4.17 6.54 -7.51
C ILE A 70 4.95 5.36 -6.93
N VAL A 71 4.39 4.68 -5.94
CA VAL A 71 4.93 3.44 -5.39
C VAL A 71 4.02 2.30 -5.81
N THR A 72 4.56 1.31 -6.50
CA THR A 72 3.87 0.04 -6.80
C THR A 72 4.23 -0.97 -5.72
N THR A 73 3.24 -1.47 -5.00
CA THR A 73 3.46 -2.36 -3.85
C THR A 73 4.03 -3.71 -4.25
N HIS A 74 3.63 -4.25 -5.40
CA HIS A 74 4.13 -5.53 -5.91
C HIS A 74 3.85 -5.71 -7.41
N GLN A 75 4.40 -6.80 -7.99
CA GLN A 75 4.44 -7.01 -9.44
C GLN A 75 3.13 -7.44 -10.10
N HIS A 76 2.07 -7.79 -9.39
CA HIS A 76 0.83 -8.24 -10.01
C HIS A 76 0.19 -7.15 -10.84
N TRP A 77 -0.28 -7.55 -12.01
CA TRP A 77 -0.71 -6.65 -13.10
C TRP A 77 -1.80 -5.65 -12.67
N ASP A 78 -2.68 -6.05 -11.80
CA ASP A 78 -3.80 -5.25 -11.32
C ASP A 78 -3.40 -4.10 -10.37
N HIS A 79 -2.13 -4.02 -9.96
CA HIS A 79 -1.60 -2.92 -9.14
C HIS A 79 -0.87 -1.84 -9.93
N TRP A 80 -0.72 -2.01 -11.26
CA TRP A 80 0.01 -1.05 -12.09
C TRP A 80 -0.53 -0.87 -13.52
N ILE A 81 -1.78 -1.29 -13.81
CA ILE A 81 -2.38 -1.12 -15.15
C ILE A 81 -2.36 0.34 -15.61
N ALA A 82 -2.65 1.28 -14.71
CA ALA A 82 -2.71 2.70 -15.02
C ALA A 82 -1.36 3.42 -14.89
N LEU A 83 -0.28 2.71 -14.51
CA LEU A 83 0.99 3.33 -14.14
C LEU A 83 1.57 4.18 -15.27
N GLU A 84 1.66 3.64 -16.49
CA GLU A 84 2.25 4.35 -17.63
C GLU A 84 1.46 5.62 -17.96
N GLU A 85 0.12 5.54 -18.00
CA GLU A 85 -0.74 6.69 -18.33
C GLU A 85 -0.66 7.78 -17.25
N VAL A 86 -0.64 7.40 -15.96
CA VAL A 86 -0.49 8.37 -14.88
C VAL A 86 0.90 9.01 -14.89
N VAL A 87 1.96 8.24 -15.17
CA VAL A 87 3.32 8.78 -15.31
C VAL A 87 3.41 9.74 -16.50
N GLU A 88 2.83 9.39 -17.65
CA GLU A 88 2.84 10.26 -18.83
C GLU A 88 2.13 11.61 -18.54
N ALA A 89 1.04 11.58 -17.80
CA ALA A 89 0.27 12.79 -17.45
C ALA A 89 0.93 13.65 -16.38
N THR A 90 1.72 13.05 -15.45
CA THR A 90 2.20 13.77 -14.25
C THR A 90 3.72 13.95 -14.21
N GLY A 91 4.47 13.10 -14.90
CA GLY A 91 5.92 13.04 -14.80
C GLY A 91 6.43 12.45 -13.47
N ALA A 92 5.56 11.77 -12.70
CA ALA A 92 5.91 11.21 -11.40
C ALA A 92 7.04 10.18 -11.48
N ARG A 93 7.91 10.18 -10.47
CA ARG A 93 8.96 9.19 -10.31
C ARG A 93 8.40 7.88 -9.75
N THR A 94 8.83 6.75 -10.31
CA THR A 94 8.25 5.44 -9.99
C THR A 94 9.16 4.60 -9.09
N TYR A 95 8.56 3.92 -8.12
CA TYR A 95 9.22 3.09 -7.11
C TYR A 95 8.55 1.72 -7.05
N ALA A 96 9.33 0.67 -6.86
CA ALA A 96 8.84 -0.68 -6.55
C ALA A 96 9.91 -1.49 -5.83
N GLY A 97 9.50 -2.52 -5.11
CA GLY A 97 10.43 -3.46 -4.50
C GLY A 97 11.36 -4.08 -5.54
N ARG A 98 12.65 -4.14 -5.24
CA ARG A 98 13.71 -4.54 -6.18
C ARG A 98 13.41 -5.85 -6.90
N ASP A 99 12.96 -6.86 -6.15
CA ASP A 99 12.76 -8.21 -6.68
C ASP A 99 11.47 -8.37 -7.50
N ASP A 100 10.59 -7.35 -7.50
CA ASP A 100 9.37 -7.31 -8.29
C ASP A 100 9.49 -6.50 -9.58
N ILE A 101 10.55 -5.70 -9.76
CA ILE A 101 10.70 -4.82 -10.93
C ILE A 101 10.63 -5.61 -12.24
N ALA A 102 11.23 -6.78 -12.29
CA ALA A 102 11.25 -7.60 -13.51
C ALA A 102 9.85 -8.10 -13.92
N GLY A 103 8.90 -8.17 -12.99
CA GLY A 103 7.50 -8.55 -13.25
C GLY A 103 6.59 -7.39 -13.65
N ILE A 104 7.02 -6.14 -13.43
CA ILE A 104 6.28 -4.94 -13.79
C ILE A 104 6.64 -4.54 -15.21
N LYS A 105 5.63 -4.51 -16.11
CA LYS A 105 5.85 -4.16 -17.54
C LYS A 105 5.82 -2.66 -17.81
N ALA A 106 6.05 -1.86 -16.79
CA ALA A 106 6.18 -0.42 -16.86
C ALA A 106 7.55 0.00 -16.32
N ARG A 107 8.01 1.20 -16.67
CA ARG A 107 9.29 1.71 -16.18
C ARG A 107 9.22 1.97 -14.68
N ILE A 108 10.18 1.40 -13.94
CA ILE A 108 10.45 1.72 -12.54
C ILE A 108 11.80 2.44 -12.46
N ASP A 109 11.79 3.63 -11.86
CA ASP A 109 12.99 4.47 -11.76
C ASP A 109 13.86 4.11 -10.55
N VAL A 110 13.23 3.68 -9.45
CA VAL A 110 13.91 3.46 -8.17
C VAL A 110 13.55 2.09 -7.60
N PRO A 111 14.52 1.18 -7.50
CA PRO A 111 14.37 -0.03 -6.70
C PRO A 111 14.33 0.31 -5.22
N VAL A 112 13.45 -0.37 -4.47
CA VAL A 112 13.26 -0.19 -3.04
C VAL A 112 13.65 -1.47 -2.31
N ASP A 113 14.44 -1.31 -1.25
CA ASP A 113 14.87 -2.40 -0.37
C ASP A 113 14.24 -2.27 1.02
N ASP A 114 14.36 -3.32 1.85
CA ASP A 114 13.85 -3.30 3.22
C ASP A 114 14.49 -2.20 4.05
N GLY A 115 13.70 -1.39 4.72
CA GLY A 115 14.16 -0.27 5.53
C GLY A 115 14.42 1.04 4.78
N ASP A 116 14.29 1.05 3.44
CA ASP A 116 14.43 2.28 2.67
C ASP A 116 13.35 3.30 3.05
N ILE A 117 13.73 4.58 2.94
CA ILE A 117 12.83 5.70 3.21
C ILE A 117 12.38 6.34 1.90
N ILE A 118 11.07 6.38 1.70
CA ILE A 118 10.42 7.12 0.62
C ILE A 118 9.79 8.37 1.23
N ARG A 119 10.03 9.53 0.62
CA ARG A 119 9.49 10.79 1.11
C ARG A 119 8.31 11.27 0.29
N VAL A 120 7.37 11.91 0.98
CA VAL A 120 6.33 12.74 0.39
C VAL A 120 6.35 14.09 1.13
N GLY A 121 6.95 15.09 0.50
CA GLY A 121 7.29 16.35 1.15
C GLY A 121 8.17 16.14 2.39
N GLU A 122 7.68 16.55 3.56
CA GLU A 122 8.38 16.41 4.85
C GLU A 122 8.11 15.07 5.56
N VAL A 123 7.21 14.24 5.02
CA VAL A 123 6.82 12.97 5.64
C VAL A 123 7.68 11.83 5.11
N GLU A 124 8.11 10.96 6.01
CA GLU A 124 8.88 9.75 5.71
C GLU A 124 8.00 8.50 5.81
N LEU A 125 8.08 7.67 4.78
CA LEU A 125 7.50 6.34 4.73
C LEU A 125 8.62 5.32 4.77
N THR A 126 8.59 4.39 5.72
CA THR A 126 9.58 3.30 5.79
C THR A 126 9.08 2.09 5.02
N ALA A 127 9.86 1.62 4.06
CA ALA A 127 9.54 0.40 3.33
C ALA A 127 9.86 -0.85 4.16
N ARG A 128 8.97 -1.85 4.11
CA ARG A 128 9.15 -3.18 4.67
C ARG A 128 8.96 -4.22 3.59
N HIS A 129 9.99 -5.02 3.33
CA HIS A 129 9.95 -6.10 2.35
C HIS A 129 9.25 -7.32 2.97
N LEU A 130 8.14 -7.75 2.35
CA LEU A 130 7.29 -8.85 2.82
C LEU A 130 7.22 -9.92 1.73
N VAL A 131 8.05 -10.95 1.87
CA VAL A 131 8.28 -11.96 0.80
C VAL A 131 7.31 -13.12 0.90
N GLY A 132 6.57 -13.39 -0.17
CA GLY A 132 5.73 -14.58 -0.27
C GLY A 132 4.54 -14.44 -1.21
N HIS A 133 3.74 -13.38 -1.11
CA HIS A 133 2.70 -13.09 -2.11
C HIS A 133 3.34 -12.78 -3.47
N SER A 134 4.39 -11.99 -3.48
CA SER A 134 5.34 -11.84 -4.59
C SER A 134 6.77 -11.86 -4.05
N PRO A 135 7.81 -11.97 -4.91
CA PRO A 135 9.21 -11.93 -4.48
C PRO A 135 9.62 -10.61 -3.85
N GLY A 136 9.07 -9.50 -4.32
CA GLY A 136 9.49 -8.14 -3.98
C GLY A 136 8.41 -7.25 -3.39
N SER A 137 7.33 -7.83 -2.81
CA SER A 137 6.28 -7.04 -2.17
C SER A 137 6.83 -6.13 -1.09
N ILE A 138 6.42 -4.86 -1.11
CA ILE A 138 6.74 -3.89 -0.07
C ILE A 138 5.48 -3.35 0.59
N ALA A 139 5.55 -3.18 1.91
CA ALA A 139 4.62 -2.36 2.67
C ALA A 139 5.26 -1.02 3.00
N LEU A 140 4.45 0.02 3.15
CA LEU A 140 4.91 1.36 3.54
C LEU A 140 4.36 1.72 4.91
N VAL A 141 5.24 2.06 5.84
CA VAL A 141 4.89 2.45 7.21
C VAL A 141 5.03 3.95 7.37
N TYR A 142 3.95 4.61 7.74
CA TYR A 142 3.94 5.99 8.21
C TYR A 142 3.72 6.01 9.72
N ARG A 143 4.66 6.59 10.46
CA ARG A 143 4.55 6.82 11.90
C ARG A 143 4.10 8.26 12.12
N ASP A 144 2.80 8.45 12.34
CA ASP A 144 2.26 9.77 12.63
C ASP A 144 2.80 10.25 14.01
N PRO A 145 3.54 11.36 14.07
CA PRO A 145 4.16 11.83 15.31
C PRO A 145 3.13 12.26 16.37
N GLU A 146 1.90 12.60 15.97
CA GLU A 146 0.83 13.06 16.87
C GLU A 146 -0.35 12.09 16.92
N GLY A 147 -0.23 10.92 16.30
CA GLY A 147 -1.33 9.98 16.16
C GLY A 147 -0.89 8.51 16.18
N ILE A 148 -1.70 7.69 15.53
CA ILE A 148 -1.43 6.27 15.38
C ILE A 148 -0.53 6.00 14.17
N PRO A 149 0.24 4.88 14.15
CA PRO A 149 0.90 4.45 12.93
C PRO A 149 -0.10 3.97 11.85
N HIS A 150 0.34 4.06 10.61
CA HIS A 150 -0.38 3.64 9.42
C HIS A 150 0.51 2.73 8.58
N VAL A 151 -0.02 1.63 8.05
CA VAL A 151 0.71 0.72 7.18
C VAL A 151 -0.09 0.37 5.93
N PHE A 152 0.49 0.61 4.76
CA PHE A 152 -0.05 0.26 3.45
C PHE A 152 0.57 -1.06 3.04
N THR A 153 -0.21 -2.13 3.06
CA THR A 153 0.31 -3.50 3.00
C THR A 153 0.30 -4.12 1.61
N GLY A 154 -0.27 -3.42 0.61
CA GLY A 154 -0.55 -4.09 -0.66
C GLY A 154 -1.29 -5.39 -0.40
N ASP A 155 -0.86 -6.45 -1.07
CA ASP A 155 -1.48 -7.77 -0.93
C ASP A 155 -0.77 -8.69 0.06
N SER A 156 -0.04 -8.11 1.02
CA SER A 156 0.65 -8.92 2.04
C SER A 156 -0.18 -9.19 3.29
N LEU A 157 -1.08 -8.28 3.66
CA LEU A 157 -1.93 -8.40 4.87
C LEU A 157 -3.30 -7.79 4.59
N PHE A 158 -4.34 -8.55 4.92
CA PHE A 158 -5.76 -8.20 4.79
C PHE A 158 -6.53 -8.45 6.10
N PRO A 159 -7.74 -7.93 6.22
CA PRO A 159 -8.67 -8.44 7.23
C PRO A 159 -8.83 -9.96 7.10
N GLY A 160 -8.52 -10.70 8.17
CA GLY A 160 -8.67 -12.14 8.24
C GLY A 160 -7.53 -12.99 7.69
N GLY A 161 -6.43 -12.41 7.21
CA GLY A 161 -5.28 -13.22 6.77
C GLY A 161 -4.19 -12.47 6.01
N ILE A 162 -3.15 -13.22 5.67
CA ILE A 162 -2.10 -12.75 4.76
C ILE A 162 -2.49 -13.02 3.31
N GLY A 163 -1.77 -12.40 2.39
CA GLY A 163 -2.00 -12.53 0.95
C GLY A 163 -1.86 -13.94 0.41
N ASN A 164 -2.49 -14.19 -0.73
CA ASN A 164 -2.43 -15.48 -1.41
C ASN A 164 -0.98 -15.85 -1.77
N THR A 165 -0.56 -17.03 -1.40
CA THR A 165 0.76 -17.60 -1.70
C THR A 165 0.68 -18.81 -2.63
N GLU A 166 -0.44 -18.94 -3.39
CA GLU A 166 -0.69 -20.02 -4.36
C GLU A 166 -0.60 -21.43 -3.73
N LYS A 167 -0.94 -21.53 -2.45
CA LYS A 167 -0.83 -22.76 -1.66
C LYS A 167 0.59 -23.33 -1.59
N ASP A 168 1.61 -22.51 -1.80
CA ASP A 168 3.02 -22.88 -1.60
C ASP A 168 3.38 -22.70 -0.11
N PRO A 169 3.71 -23.79 0.61
CA PRO A 169 4.01 -23.72 2.04
C PRO A 169 5.25 -22.87 2.37
N ALA A 170 6.23 -22.84 1.48
CA ALA A 170 7.46 -22.06 1.69
C ALA A 170 7.18 -20.56 1.54
N ARG A 171 6.41 -20.17 0.52
CA ARG A 171 5.96 -18.78 0.31
C ARG A 171 5.07 -18.33 1.46
N PHE A 172 4.14 -19.20 1.92
CA PHE A 172 3.28 -18.90 3.06
C PHE A 172 4.11 -18.67 4.34
N ALA A 173 5.01 -19.57 4.66
CA ALA A 173 5.87 -19.47 5.85
C ALA A 173 6.74 -18.20 5.80
N SER A 174 7.25 -17.86 4.62
CA SER A 174 8.04 -16.63 4.41
C SER A 174 7.21 -15.37 4.66
N LEU A 175 6.04 -15.27 4.02
CA LEU A 175 5.17 -14.10 4.16
C LEU A 175 4.67 -13.93 5.59
N LEU A 176 4.21 -15.02 6.21
CA LEU A 176 3.71 -14.98 7.59
C LEU A 176 4.80 -14.53 8.56
N ARG A 177 6.01 -15.08 8.44
CA ARG A 177 7.16 -14.67 9.27
C ARG A 177 7.45 -13.17 9.09
N ASP A 178 7.56 -12.69 7.85
CA ASP A 178 7.87 -11.28 7.58
C ASP A 178 6.77 -10.35 8.11
N VAL A 179 5.49 -10.72 7.96
CA VAL A 179 4.36 -9.97 8.51
C VAL A 179 4.40 -9.96 10.04
N GLU A 180 4.67 -11.12 10.68
CA GLU A 180 4.78 -11.20 12.14
C GLU A 180 5.95 -10.40 12.68
N GLU A 181 7.13 -10.50 12.09
CA GLU A 181 8.35 -9.84 12.60
C GLU A 181 8.35 -8.34 12.30
N LYS A 182 8.06 -7.95 11.06
CA LYS A 182 8.25 -6.57 10.57
C LYS A 182 7.02 -5.69 10.74
N ILE A 183 5.82 -6.27 10.81
CA ILE A 183 4.58 -5.53 10.97
C ILE A 183 4.04 -5.69 12.39
N PHE A 184 3.62 -6.88 12.80
CA PHE A 184 3.07 -7.09 14.14
C PHE A 184 4.11 -6.93 15.26
N GLY A 185 5.39 -7.25 15.01
CA GLY A 185 6.47 -7.12 15.98
C GLY A 185 6.96 -5.68 16.20
N GLU A 186 6.82 -4.83 15.18
CA GLU A 186 7.33 -3.46 15.22
C GLU A 186 6.26 -2.39 15.48
N LEU A 187 4.99 -2.72 15.25
CA LEU A 187 3.89 -1.76 15.27
C LEU A 187 2.85 -2.13 16.34
N PRO A 188 2.28 -1.14 17.06
CA PRO A 188 1.27 -1.36 18.09
C PRO A 188 -0.10 -1.72 17.49
N ASP A 189 -1.00 -2.18 18.35
CA ASP A 189 -2.34 -2.66 17.98
C ASP A 189 -3.24 -1.60 17.33
N GLU A 190 -3.03 -0.33 17.66
CA GLU A 190 -3.77 0.81 17.10
C GLU A 190 -3.42 1.09 15.64
N THR A 191 -2.33 0.49 15.12
CA THR A 191 -1.89 0.70 13.74
C THR A 191 -2.99 0.39 12.75
N TRP A 192 -3.30 1.37 11.89
CA TRP A 192 -4.28 1.22 10.83
C TRP A 192 -3.66 0.57 9.60
N VAL A 193 -4.34 -0.45 9.06
CA VAL A 193 -3.89 -1.26 7.94
C VAL A 193 -4.70 -0.95 6.70
N TYR A 194 -4.00 -0.57 5.62
CA TYR A 194 -4.53 -0.22 4.31
C TYR A 194 -4.13 -1.29 3.29
N PRO A 195 -5.01 -2.26 2.97
CA PRO A 195 -4.69 -3.35 2.04
C PRO A 195 -4.83 -2.96 0.57
N GLY A 196 -4.32 -3.80 -0.32
CA GLY A 196 -4.42 -3.62 -1.78
C GLY A 196 -5.83 -3.79 -2.33
N HIS A 197 -6.73 -4.49 -1.62
CA HIS A 197 -8.13 -4.69 -1.99
C HIS A 197 -9.05 -4.58 -0.78
N GLY A 198 -10.29 -4.16 -1.02
CA GLY A 198 -11.37 -4.22 -0.04
C GLY A 198 -11.21 -3.25 1.14
N LYS A 199 -11.76 -3.64 2.27
CA LYS A 199 -11.83 -2.78 3.46
C LYS A 199 -10.55 -2.81 4.29
N ASP A 200 -10.34 -1.75 5.07
CA ASP A 200 -9.25 -1.62 6.02
C ASP A 200 -9.47 -2.45 7.30
N THR A 201 -8.41 -2.56 8.10
CA THR A 201 -8.44 -3.16 9.44
C THR A 201 -7.43 -2.48 10.37
N THR A 202 -7.21 -3.03 11.56
CA THR A 202 -6.15 -2.64 12.49
C THR A 202 -5.34 -3.86 12.90
N LEU A 203 -4.09 -3.67 13.32
CA LEU A 203 -3.28 -4.79 13.82
C LEU A 203 -3.90 -5.46 15.04
N GLY A 204 -4.52 -4.68 15.92
CA GLY A 204 -5.20 -5.21 17.11
C GLY A 204 -6.39 -6.11 16.79
N ALA A 205 -7.11 -5.83 15.68
CA ALA A 205 -8.20 -6.69 15.22
C ALA A 205 -7.69 -8.04 14.68
N GLU A 206 -6.52 -8.04 14.04
CA GLU A 206 -5.97 -9.22 13.36
C GLU A 206 -5.04 -10.06 14.25
N ARG A 207 -4.32 -9.45 15.19
CA ARG A 207 -3.33 -10.13 16.04
C ARG A 207 -3.85 -11.38 16.76
N PRO A 208 -5.07 -11.42 17.30
CA PRO A 208 -5.60 -12.63 17.94
C PRO A 208 -5.71 -13.83 17.00
N SER A 209 -5.78 -13.60 15.69
CA SER A 209 -5.96 -14.66 14.68
C SER A 209 -4.63 -15.24 14.15
N LEU A 210 -3.48 -14.70 14.54
CA LEU A 210 -2.17 -15.20 14.09
C LEU A 210 -1.94 -16.69 14.36
N PRO A 211 -2.30 -17.25 15.54
CA PRO A 211 -2.17 -18.71 15.77
C PRO A 211 -3.02 -19.55 14.79
N GLU A 212 -4.24 -19.10 14.51
CA GLU A 212 -5.12 -19.76 13.53
C GLU A 212 -4.52 -19.70 12.12
N TRP A 213 -3.95 -18.56 11.71
CA TRP A 213 -3.32 -18.45 10.39
C TRP A 213 -2.15 -19.41 10.22
N ARG A 214 -1.31 -19.58 11.27
CA ARG A 214 -0.20 -20.56 11.27
C ARG A 214 -0.71 -21.98 11.10
N GLU A 215 -1.78 -22.34 11.82
CA GLU A 215 -2.37 -23.69 11.76
C GLU A 215 -3.04 -23.96 10.42
N ARG A 216 -3.75 -22.97 9.88
CA ARG A 216 -4.46 -23.06 8.59
C ARG A 216 -3.48 -23.23 7.42
N GLY A 217 -2.34 -22.53 7.43
CA GLY A 217 -1.26 -22.70 6.45
C GLY A 217 -1.55 -22.12 5.05
N TRP A 218 -2.51 -21.21 4.92
CA TRP A 218 -2.91 -20.56 3.67
C TRP A 218 -3.61 -19.22 3.93
#